data_baf466b24bb4626ea94196ec6d5dba51
#
_entry.id   baf466b24bb4626ea94196ec6d5dba51
#
_cell.length_a   1.000
_cell.length_b   1.000
_cell.length_c   1.000
_cell.angle_alpha   90.00
_cell.angle_beta   90.00
_cell.angle_gamma   90.00
#
_symmetry.space_group_name_H-M   'P 1'
#
loop_
_entity.id
_entity.type
_entity.pdbx_description
1 polymer ?
#
loop_
_entity_poly.entity_id
_entity_poly.type
_entity_poly.pdbx_seq_one_letter_code
_entity_poly.pdbx_strand_id
1 'polypeptide(L)'
;MAKIISAFIDESGDFGFTGEASKYYLITFVFHDQSIDISKNINKIKDKPVFHAGPIIRREYPFVNVSAEERKKLFQSIFMFTQLLPINSKTFSYNKKEYNEDLLKLKARMTRDIYNFFNDNRELFSDAKLLVYYDNGQHLITNIINSALAITGLDYEFKQKVHPENYRLFQVADFINCWK
;
A
#
# COMPACT_ATOMS: atom_id res chain seq x y z
N MET A 1 -20.67 -1.43 -18.31
CA MET A 1 -20.43 -1.56 -16.86
C MET A 1 -19.55 -0.40 -16.44
N ALA A 2 -19.77 0.17 -15.26
CA ALA A 2 -18.89 1.20 -14.75
C ALA A 2 -17.48 0.62 -14.54
N LYS A 3 -16.45 1.42 -14.78
CA LYS A 3 -15.06 1.06 -14.52
C LYS A 3 -14.86 0.84 -13.02
N ILE A 4 -14.12 -0.19 -12.64
CA ILE A 4 -13.78 -0.45 -11.23
C ILE A 4 -12.26 -0.41 -11.07
N ILE A 5 -11.79 0.42 -10.16
CA ILE A 5 -10.37 0.49 -9.79
C ILE A 5 -10.24 -0.03 -8.36
N SER A 6 -9.42 -1.04 -8.16
CA SER A 6 -9.00 -1.50 -6.84
C SER A 6 -7.80 -0.70 -6.37
N ALA A 7 -7.85 -0.18 -5.14
CA ALA A 7 -6.72 0.46 -4.47
C ALA A 7 -6.30 -0.39 -3.27
N PHE A 8 -5.14 -1.04 -3.35
CA PHE A 8 -4.54 -1.78 -2.25
C PHE A 8 -3.58 -0.86 -1.52
N ILE A 9 -3.75 -0.73 -0.21
CA ILE A 9 -3.02 0.23 0.60
C ILE A 9 -2.24 -0.50 1.68
N ASP A 10 -0.97 -0.16 1.77
CA ASP A 10 -0.08 -0.62 2.82
C ASP A 10 0.71 0.57 3.38
N GLU A 11 1.07 0.50 4.67
CA GLU A 11 1.87 1.52 5.33
C GLU A 11 3.14 0.95 5.95
N SER A 12 4.11 1.82 6.15
CA SER A 12 5.34 1.51 6.87
C SER A 12 5.72 2.66 7.80
N GLY A 13 6.08 2.30 9.01
CA GLY A 13 6.39 3.23 10.08
C GLY A 13 5.34 3.21 11.18
N ASP A 14 5.50 4.11 12.13
CA ASP A 14 4.65 4.31 13.29
C ASP A 14 4.37 5.80 13.51
N PHE A 15 3.40 6.12 14.36
CA PHE A 15 3.07 7.49 14.71
C PHE A 15 3.85 8.03 15.92
N GLY A 16 4.78 7.27 16.49
CA GLY A 16 5.69 7.77 17.52
C GLY A 16 6.68 8.79 16.97
N PHE A 17 7.15 9.69 17.84
CA PHE A 17 8.15 10.71 17.50
C PHE A 17 9.45 10.55 18.28
N THR A 18 9.45 9.74 19.34
CA THR A 18 10.57 9.59 20.28
C THR A 18 11.04 8.14 20.37
N GLY A 19 12.23 7.94 20.92
CA GLY A 19 12.79 6.62 21.16
C GLY A 19 13.13 5.87 19.86
N GLU A 20 12.67 4.63 19.75
CA GLU A 20 12.91 3.76 18.59
C GLU A 20 11.92 3.98 17.42
N ALA A 21 11.13 5.06 17.50
CA ALA A 21 10.15 5.38 16.47
C ALA A 21 10.80 5.55 15.10
N SER A 22 10.12 5.08 14.06
CA SER A 22 10.60 5.20 12.67
C SER A 22 10.80 6.67 12.28
N LYS A 23 11.84 6.95 11.50
CA LYS A 23 12.13 8.32 11.00
C LYS A 23 11.09 8.80 9.99
N TYR A 24 10.59 7.88 9.18
CA TYR A 24 9.63 8.16 8.13
C TYR A 24 8.33 7.41 8.38
N TYR A 25 7.24 7.99 7.88
CA TYR A 25 5.98 7.31 7.70
C TYR A 25 5.67 7.24 6.20
N LEU A 26 5.38 6.05 5.71
CA LEU A 26 5.07 5.81 4.31
C LEU A 26 3.64 5.29 4.17
N ILE A 27 2.93 5.73 3.13
CA ILE A 27 1.65 5.15 2.71
C ILE A 27 1.75 4.88 1.21
N THR A 28 1.59 3.64 0.81
CA THR A 28 1.61 3.24 -0.60
C THR A 28 0.25 2.76 -1.05
N PHE A 29 -0.22 3.33 -2.15
CA PHE A 29 -1.38 2.90 -2.90
C PHE A 29 -0.92 2.15 -4.15
N VAL A 30 -1.50 0.98 -4.39
CA VAL A 30 -1.36 0.22 -5.64
C VAL A 30 -2.73 0.15 -6.30
N PHE A 31 -2.84 0.72 -7.49
CA PHE A 31 -4.08 0.78 -8.25
C PHE A 31 -4.10 -0.26 -9.36
N HIS A 32 -5.21 -0.99 -9.44
CA HIS A 32 -5.46 -1.96 -10.50
C HIS A 32 -6.83 -1.74 -11.11
N ASP A 33 -6.88 -1.55 -12.42
CA ASP A 33 -8.12 -1.53 -13.20
C ASP A 33 -8.63 -2.97 -13.36
N GLN A 34 -9.79 -3.29 -12.76
CA GLN A 34 -10.34 -4.65 -12.78
C GLN A 34 -10.75 -5.14 -14.18
N SER A 35 -10.83 -4.25 -15.18
CA SER A 35 -11.04 -4.66 -16.57
C SER A 35 -9.82 -5.34 -17.19
N ILE A 36 -8.64 -5.17 -16.57
CA ILE A 36 -7.38 -5.75 -17.02
C ILE A 36 -7.14 -7.07 -16.26
N ASP A 37 -7.16 -8.17 -16.98
CA ASP A 37 -6.93 -9.49 -16.37
C ASP A 37 -5.46 -9.69 -15.99
N ILE A 38 -5.19 -9.91 -14.70
CA ILE A 38 -3.87 -10.21 -14.15
C ILE A 38 -3.74 -11.66 -13.65
N SER A 39 -4.73 -12.51 -13.93
CA SER A 39 -4.76 -13.90 -13.45
C SER A 39 -3.53 -14.69 -13.87
N LYS A 40 -3.03 -14.49 -15.09
CA LYS A 40 -1.79 -15.11 -15.59
C LYS A 40 -0.56 -14.71 -14.78
N ASN A 41 -0.51 -13.45 -14.31
CA ASN A 41 0.58 -12.96 -13.47
C ASN A 41 0.50 -13.58 -12.06
N ILE A 42 -0.70 -13.57 -11.47
CA ILE A 42 -0.96 -14.16 -10.16
C ILE A 42 -0.64 -15.65 -10.15
N ASN A 43 -1.01 -16.39 -11.19
CA ASN A 43 -0.73 -17.81 -11.32
C ASN A 43 0.78 -18.15 -11.31
N LYS A 44 1.65 -17.25 -11.76
CA LYS A 44 3.11 -17.46 -11.70
C LYS A 44 3.67 -17.47 -10.28
N ILE A 45 2.96 -16.87 -9.33
CA ILE A 45 3.39 -16.77 -7.93
C ILE A 45 2.42 -17.47 -6.96
N LYS A 46 1.39 -18.17 -7.47
CA LYS A 46 0.35 -18.77 -6.63
C LYS A 46 0.92 -19.73 -5.58
N ASP A 47 1.95 -20.52 -5.98
CA ASP A 47 2.58 -21.53 -5.13
C ASP A 47 3.70 -20.95 -4.23
N LYS A 48 3.95 -19.64 -4.31
CA LYS A 48 4.87 -18.96 -3.41
C LYS A 48 4.16 -18.63 -2.09
N PRO A 49 4.88 -18.67 -0.97
CA PRO A 49 4.30 -18.23 0.30
C PRO A 49 3.84 -16.78 0.20
N VAL A 50 2.85 -16.44 1.02
CA VAL A 50 2.56 -15.03 1.30
C VAL A 50 3.73 -14.49 2.12
N PHE A 51 4.31 -13.39 1.67
CA PHE A 51 5.48 -12.82 2.34
C PHE A 51 5.42 -11.30 2.37
N HIS A 52 6.03 -10.78 3.40
CA HIS A 52 6.28 -9.36 3.55
C HIS A 52 7.75 -9.08 3.24
N ALA A 53 8.03 -8.01 2.49
CA ALA A 53 9.38 -7.69 2.06
C ALA A 53 10.31 -7.36 3.25
N GLY A 54 9.80 -6.69 4.27
CA GLY A 54 10.54 -6.37 5.49
C GLY A 54 11.13 -7.61 6.19
N PRO A 55 10.33 -8.60 6.59
CA PRO A 55 10.81 -9.84 7.19
C PRO A 55 11.81 -10.61 6.32
N ILE A 56 11.67 -10.62 4.99
CA ILE A 56 12.64 -11.25 4.09
C ILE A 56 13.99 -10.56 4.18
N ILE A 57 14.00 -9.23 4.16
CA ILE A 57 15.23 -8.42 4.19
C ILE A 57 15.90 -8.54 5.56
N ARG A 58 15.15 -8.33 6.64
CA ARG A 58 15.67 -8.31 8.01
C ARG A 58 15.88 -9.70 8.63
N ARG A 59 15.52 -10.77 7.93
CA ARG A 59 15.62 -12.16 8.41
C ARG A 59 14.75 -12.39 9.66
N GLU A 60 13.55 -11.85 9.65
CA GLU A 60 12.57 -12.03 10.73
C GLU A 60 11.65 -13.22 10.45
N TYR A 61 10.85 -13.64 11.46
CA TYR A 61 9.85 -14.69 11.28
C TYR A 61 8.90 -14.35 10.11
N PRO A 62 8.58 -15.29 9.23
CA PRO A 62 8.94 -16.71 9.23
C PRO A 62 10.29 -17.05 8.55
N PHE A 63 11.11 -16.08 8.16
CA PHE A 63 12.33 -16.25 7.35
C PHE A 63 13.62 -16.39 8.16
N VAL A 64 13.53 -16.57 9.49
CA VAL A 64 14.71 -16.68 10.40
C VAL A 64 15.67 -17.80 9.96
N ASN A 65 15.12 -18.96 9.57
CA ASN A 65 15.89 -20.14 9.18
C ASN A 65 16.02 -20.31 7.64
N VAL A 66 15.55 -19.35 6.88
CA VAL A 66 15.65 -19.36 5.41
C VAL A 66 17.00 -18.83 4.99
N SER A 67 17.69 -19.54 4.11
CA SER A 67 19.01 -19.15 3.61
C SER A 67 18.98 -17.81 2.87
N ALA A 68 20.12 -17.11 2.82
CA ALA A 68 20.21 -15.84 2.11
C ALA A 68 19.88 -15.98 0.61
N GLU A 69 20.24 -17.12 0.01
CA GLU A 69 19.97 -17.39 -1.40
C GLU A 69 18.46 -17.60 -1.65
N GLU A 70 17.78 -18.35 -0.80
CA GLU A 70 16.34 -18.56 -0.92
C GLU A 70 15.56 -17.26 -0.68
N ARG A 71 15.95 -16.45 0.32
CA ARG A 71 15.36 -15.14 0.55
C ARG A 71 15.56 -14.20 -0.66
N LYS A 72 16.75 -14.23 -1.27
CA LYS A 72 17.02 -13.48 -2.50
C LYS A 72 16.12 -13.93 -3.66
N LYS A 73 15.91 -15.24 -3.83
CA LYS A 73 15.00 -15.79 -4.86
C LYS A 73 13.55 -15.36 -4.62
N LEU A 74 13.11 -15.36 -3.36
CA LEU A 74 11.76 -14.87 -3.00
C LEU A 74 11.62 -13.38 -3.32
N PHE A 75 12.58 -12.57 -2.92
CA PHE A 75 12.59 -11.14 -3.18
C PHE A 75 12.61 -10.83 -4.69
N GLN A 76 13.41 -11.56 -5.46
CA GLN A 76 13.43 -11.43 -6.92
C GLN A 76 12.09 -11.83 -7.54
N SER A 77 11.41 -12.84 -6.99
CA SER A 77 10.09 -13.25 -7.49
C SER A 77 9.05 -12.15 -7.33
N ILE A 78 8.99 -11.48 -6.17
CA ILE A 78 8.03 -10.38 -5.98
C ILE A 78 8.41 -9.14 -6.81
N PHE A 79 9.71 -8.85 -6.93
CA PHE A 79 10.20 -7.79 -7.80
C PHE A 79 9.72 -8.00 -9.24
N MET A 80 9.99 -9.16 -9.81
CA MET A 80 9.58 -9.49 -11.18
C MET A 80 8.06 -9.49 -11.34
N PHE A 81 7.34 -9.99 -10.34
CA PHE A 81 5.88 -9.93 -10.34
C PHE A 81 5.39 -8.49 -10.40
N THR A 82 5.91 -7.63 -9.53
CA THR A 82 5.54 -6.20 -9.49
C THR A 82 5.83 -5.50 -10.82
N GLN A 83 6.98 -5.77 -11.44
CA GLN A 83 7.36 -5.15 -12.71
C GLN A 83 6.49 -5.58 -13.91
N LEU A 84 5.93 -6.78 -13.85
CA LEU A 84 5.11 -7.34 -14.93
C LEU A 84 3.61 -7.05 -14.80
N LEU A 85 3.19 -6.41 -13.70
CA LEU A 85 1.79 -6.07 -13.48
C LEU A 85 1.43 -4.75 -14.18
N PRO A 86 0.27 -4.70 -14.85
CA PRO A 86 -0.30 -3.46 -15.39
C PRO A 86 -0.99 -2.67 -14.27
N ILE A 87 -0.20 -2.12 -13.38
CA ILE A 87 -0.64 -1.35 -12.21
C ILE A 87 -0.03 0.04 -12.19
N ASN A 88 -0.68 0.94 -11.47
CA ASN A 88 -0.10 2.22 -11.07
C ASN A 88 0.13 2.22 -9.57
N SER A 89 1.09 2.99 -9.09
CA SER A 89 1.32 3.14 -7.66
C SER A 89 1.64 4.58 -7.27
N LYS A 90 1.27 4.94 -6.05
CA LYS A 90 1.62 6.20 -5.42
C LYS A 90 2.06 5.96 -3.99
N THR A 91 3.28 6.41 -3.66
CA THR A 91 3.77 6.42 -2.28
C THR A 91 3.84 7.86 -1.79
N PHE A 92 3.30 8.09 -0.61
CA PHE A 92 3.47 9.29 0.19
C PHE A 92 4.54 9.01 1.25
N SER A 93 5.50 9.91 1.38
CA SER A 93 6.59 9.78 2.36
C SER A 93 6.64 11.02 3.23
N TYR A 94 6.62 10.82 4.54
CA TYR A 94 6.62 11.89 5.54
C TYR A 94 7.81 11.73 6.47
N ASN A 95 8.73 12.70 6.43
CA ASN A 95 9.80 12.79 7.40
C ASN A 95 9.22 13.38 8.70
N LYS A 96 9.08 12.56 9.73
CA LYS A 96 8.41 12.97 10.97
C LYS A 96 9.10 14.12 11.70
N LYS A 97 10.39 14.30 11.51
CA LYS A 97 11.13 15.45 12.09
C LYS A 97 10.60 16.82 11.65
N GLU A 98 9.98 16.91 10.47
CA GLU A 98 9.43 18.16 9.93
C GLU A 98 8.15 18.61 10.63
N TYR A 99 7.59 17.77 11.47
CA TYR A 99 6.32 18.03 12.17
C TYR A 99 6.48 18.39 13.64
N ASN A 100 7.72 18.45 14.17
CA ASN A 100 8.02 18.85 15.55
C ASN A 100 7.15 18.11 16.59
N GLU A 101 7.03 16.79 16.44
CA GLU A 101 6.20 15.92 17.29
C GLU A 101 4.69 16.24 17.28
N ASP A 102 4.24 17.08 16.34
CA ASP A 102 2.82 17.43 16.17
C ASP A 102 2.09 16.43 15.27
N LEU A 103 1.43 15.48 15.91
CA LEU A 103 0.66 14.45 15.22
C LEU A 103 -0.53 15.04 14.42
N LEU A 104 -1.15 16.12 14.90
CA LEU A 104 -2.27 16.76 14.19
C LEU A 104 -1.79 17.37 12.87
N LYS A 105 -0.64 18.03 12.91
CA LYS A 105 -0.01 18.61 11.72
C LYS A 105 0.36 17.52 10.71
N LEU A 106 0.92 16.41 11.15
CA LEU A 106 1.24 15.26 10.29
C LEU A 106 -0.03 14.70 9.64
N LYS A 107 -1.09 14.44 10.42
CA LYS A 107 -2.38 13.95 9.91
C LYS A 107 -3.00 14.89 8.89
N ALA A 108 -3.03 16.19 9.18
CA ALA A 108 -3.57 17.21 8.27
C ALA A 108 -2.79 17.22 6.95
N ARG A 109 -1.47 17.08 7.01
CA ARG A 109 -0.63 16.98 5.82
C ARG A 109 -0.94 15.72 5.00
N MET A 110 -1.02 14.55 5.65
CA MET A 110 -1.37 13.28 5.01
C MET A 110 -2.72 13.38 4.29
N THR A 111 -3.76 13.86 5.00
CA THR A 111 -5.09 14.02 4.42
C THR A 111 -5.08 14.94 3.20
N ARG A 112 -4.40 16.07 3.29
CA ARG A 112 -4.28 17.03 2.18
C ARG A 112 -3.54 16.44 0.98
N ASP A 113 -2.44 15.74 1.20
CA ASP A 113 -1.62 15.20 0.11
C ASP A 113 -2.34 14.06 -0.63
N ILE A 114 -3.08 13.22 0.11
CA ILE A 114 -3.94 12.18 -0.48
C ILE A 114 -5.08 12.83 -1.27
N TYR A 115 -5.77 13.82 -0.69
CA TYR A 115 -6.81 14.57 -1.39
C TYR A 115 -6.28 15.19 -2.69
N ASN A 116 -5.16 15.92 -2.62
CA ASN A 116 -4.56 16.55 -3.78
C ASN A 116 -4.23 15.54 -4.88
N PHE A 117 -3.65 14.41 -4.53
CA PHE A 117 -3.36 13.35 -5.49
C PHE A 117 -4.61 12.90 -6.25
N PHE A 118 -5.70 12.60 -5.56
CA PHE A 118 -6.93 12.17 -6.21
C PHE A 118 -7.60 13.30 -7.00
N ASN A 119 -7.52 14.53 -6.52
CA ASN A 119 -8.06 15.70 -7.22
C ASN A 119 -7.25 16.01 -8.49
N ASP A 120 -5.92 15.99 -8.43
CA ASP A 120 -5.03 16.28 -9.55
C ASP A 120 -5.07 15.18 -10.63
N ASN A 121 -5.48 13.95 -10.25
CA ASN A 121 -5.65 12.83 -11.16
C ASN A 121 -7.12 12.44 -11.35
N ARG A 122 -8.02 13.41 -11.19
CA ARG A 122 -9.47 13.16 -11.21
C ARG A 122 -9.95 12.43 -12.45
N GLU A 123 -9.36 12.71 -13.60
CA GLU A 123 -9.71 12.07 -14.88
C GLU A 123 -9.55 10.53 -14.85
N LEU A 124 -8.63 10.03 -14.04
CA LEU A 124 -8.41 8.58 -13.91
C LEU A 124 -9.50 7.89 -13.08
N PHE A 125 -10.18 8.65 -12.21
CA PHE A 125 -11.08 8.11 -11.17
C PHE A 125 -12.54 8.55 -11.34
N SER A 126 -12.85 9.64 -12.08
CA SER A 126 -14.18 10.24 -12.13
C SER A 126 -15.28 9.31 -12.65
N ASP A 127 -14.93 8.45 -13.62
CA ASP A 127 -15.86 7.51 -14.25
C ASP A 127 -15.73 6.08 -13.69
N ALA A 128 -15.05 5.95 -12.55
CA ALA A 128 -14.78 4.67 -11.93
C ALA A 128 -15.31 4.61 -10.50
N LYS A 129 -15.72 3.42 -10.07
CA LYS A 129 -15.88 3.12 -8.64
C LYS A 129 -14.53 2.69 -8.07
N LEU A 130 -14.07 3.37 -7.02
CA LEU A 130 -12.83 3.05 -6.32
C LEU A 130 -13.12 2.06 -5.17
N LEU A 131 -12.61 0.84 -5.27
CA LEU A 131 -12.67 -0.14 -4.18
C LEU A 131 -11.39 -0.09 -3.36
N VAL A 132 -11.50 0.38 -2.13
CA VAL A 132 -10.36 0.55 -1.22
C VAL A 132 -10.16 -0.70 -0.39
N TYR A 133 -9.01 -1.34 -0.55
CA TYR A 133 -8.57 -2.49 0.22
C TYR A 133 -7.48 -2.04 1.19
N TYR A 134 -7.81 -2.03 2.47
CA TYR A 134 -6.90 -1.75 3.57
C TYR A 134 -7.17 -2.74 4.68
N ASP A 135 -6.13 -3.29 5.28
CA ASP A 135 -6.24 -4.37 6.28
C ASP A 135 -6.68 -3.87 7.68
N ASN A 136 -6.90 -2.55 7.82
CA ASN A 136 -7.22 -1.87 9.07
C ASN A 136 -6.11 -2.00 10.14
N GLY A 137 -4.86 -2.15 9.73
CA GLY A 137 -3.73 -2.22 10.64
C GLY A 137 -3.65 -1.01 11.59
N GLN A 138 -3.98 0.19 11.09
CA GLN A 138 -4.01 1.40 11.90
C GLN A 138 -5.31 2.21 11.66
N HIS A 139 -6.19 2.24 12.64
CA HIS A 139 -7.46 3.00 12.59
C HIS A 139 -7.29 4.45 12.14
N LEU A 140 -6.15 5.04 12.49
CA LEU A 140 -5.82 6.40 12.15
C LEU A 140 -5.68 6.59 10.63
N ILE A 141 -5.06 5.64 9.95
CA ILE A 141 -4.90 5.66 8.49
C ILE A 141 -6.24 5.53 7.80
N THR A 142 -7.10 4.61 8.26
CA THR A 142 -8.48 4.50 7.74
C THR A 142 -9.20 5.85 7.78
N ASN A 143 -9.09 6.58 8.91
CA ASN A 143 -9.74 7.88 9.07
C ASN A 143 -9.14 8.94 8.13
N ILE A 144 -7.81 8.98 7.97
CA ILE A 144 -7.12 9.90 7.07
C ILE A 144 -7.56 9.67 5.62
N ILE A 145 -7.54 8.42 5.17
CA ILE A 145 -7.90 8.06 3.80
C ILE A 145 -9.38 8.36 3.55
N ASN A 146 -10.25 7.96 4.47
CA ASN A 146 -11.70 8.22 4.36
C ASN A 146 -12.00 9.73 4.30
N SER A 147 -11.36 10.52 5.16
CA SER A 147 -11.52 11.98 5.16
C SER A 147 -11.05 12.60 3.85
N ALA A 148 -9.91 12.15 3.32
CA ALA A 148 -9.39 12.65 2.05
C ALA A 148 -10.34 12.29 0.89
N LEU A 149 -10.78 11.04 0.79
CA LEU A 149 -11.65 10.58 -0.29
C LEU A 149 -13.04 11.23 -0.24
N ALA A 150 -13.63 11.39 0.96
CA ALA A 150 -14.94 12.02 1.13
C ALA A 150 -15.00 13.44 0.54
N ILE A 151 -13.90 14.20 0.63
CA ILE A 151 -13.84 15.58 0.10
C ILE A 151 -13.74 15.58 -1.44
N THR A 152 -13.19 14.51 -2.05
CA THR A 152 -13.02 14.45 -3.52
C THR A 152 -14.32 14.35 -4.29
N GLY A 153 -15.38 13.82 -3.67
CA GLY A 153 -16.65 13.49 -4.33
C GLY A 153 -16.56 12.29 -5.30
N LEU A 154 -15.49 11.48 -5.22
CA LEU A 154 -15.36 10.24 -5.98
C LEU A 154 -16.31 9.17 -5.42
N ASP A 155 -16.79 8.26 -6.29
CA ASP A 155 -17.50 7.05 -5.85
C ASP A 155 -16.48 6.06 -5.29
N TYR A 156 -16.49 5.82 -3.97
CA TYR A 156 -15.58 4.89 -3.34
C TYR A 156 -16.26 4.02 -2.29
N GLU A 157 -15.68 2.86 -2.05
CA GLU A 157 -16.15 1.89 -1.05
C GLU A 157 -14.96 1.23 -0.36
N PHE A 158 -14.91 1.25 0.98
CA PHE A 158 -13.97 0.43 1.73
C PHE A 158 -14.45 -1.01 1.81
N LYS A 159 -13.61 -1.94 1.39
CA LYS A 159 -13.89 -3.37 1.55
C LYS A 159 -13.76 -3.76 3.02
N GLN A 160 -14.78 -4.47 3.51
CA GLN A 160 -14.80 -4.97 4.87
C GLN A 160 -14.11 -6.33 4.97
N LYS A 161 -13.54 -6.61 6.15
CA LYS A 161 -12.91 -7.91 6.46
C LYS A 161 -11.85 -8.31 5.43
N VAL A 162 -10.99 -7.36 5.10
CA VAL A 162 -9.88 -7.58 4.17
C VAL A 162 -8.82 -8.43 4.87
N HIS A 163 -8.40 -9.51 4.20
CA HIS A 163 -7.33 -10.39 4.63
C HIS A 163 -6.20 -10.30 3.60
N PRO A 164 -5.06 -9.65 3.92
CA PRO A 164 -3.98 -9.39 2.96
C PRO A 164 -3.45 -10.65 2.26
N GLU A 165 -3.50 -11.80 2.95
CA GLU A 165 -3.08 -13.09 2.40
C GLU A 165 -3.90 -13.53 1.19
N ASN A 166 -5.13 -13.05 1.04
CA ASN A 166 -6.01 -13.38 -0.07
C ASN A 166 -5.73 -12.55 -1.34
N TYR A 167 -4.93 -11.50 -1.23
CA TYR A 167 -4.70 -10.55 -2.32
C TYR A 167 -3.21 -10.29 -2.55
N ARG A 168 -2.67 -10.81 -3.64
CA ARG A 168 -1.24 -10.62 -3.99
C ARG A 168 -0.83 -9.15 -4.19
N LEU A 169 -1.78 -8.27 -4.46
CA LEU A 169 -1.49 -6.84 -4.63
C LEU A 169 -1.15 -6.11 -3.33
N PHE A 170 -1.52 -6.65 -2.14
CA PHE A 170 -0.98 -6.16 -0.87
C PHE A 170 0.53 -6.40 -0.75
N GLN A 171 1.00 -7.55 -1.22
CA GLN A 171 2.43 -7.85 -1.22
C GLN A 171 3.22 -6.91 -2.14
N VAL A 172 2.57 -6.42 -3.19
CA VAL A 172 3.14 -5.39 -4.07
C VAL A 172 3.24 -4.05 -3.34
N ALA A 173 2.21 -3.65 -2.59
CA ALA A 173 2.23 -2.40 -1.82
C ALA A 173 3.32 -2.43 -0.74
N ASP A 174 3.40 -3.52 0.04
CA ASP A 174 4.45 -3.77 1.04
C ASP A 174 5.86 -3.76 0.40
N PHE A 175 6.00 -4.45 -0.74
CA PHE A 175 7.27 -4.47 -1.47
C PHE A 175 7.71 -3.07 -1.90
N ILE A 176 6.79 -2.24 -2.42
CA ILE A 176 7.10 -0.86 -2.82
C ILE A 176 7.51 -0.01 -1.62
N ASN A 177 6.87 -0.19 -0.45
CA ASN A 177 7.23 0.48 0.80
C ASN A 177 8.67 0.19 1.23
N CYS A 178 9.18 -1.01 0.99
CA CYS A 178 10.54 -1.39 1.34
C CYS A 178 11.62 -0.81 0.43
N TRP A 179 11.26 -0.28 -0.75
CA TRP A 179 12.21 0.29 -1.72
C TRP A 179 12.45 1.80 -1.54
N LYS A 180 11.67 2.45 -0.71
CA LYS A 180 11.71 3.91 -0.48
C LYS A 180 12.13 4.27 0.93
#